data_5a8dcbd700853b94acba2abae6286e7c
#
_entry.id   5a8dcbd700853b94acba2abae6286e7c
#
_cell.length_a   1.000
_cell.length_b   1.000
_cell.length_c   1.000
_cell.angle_alpha   90.00
_cell.angle_beta   90.00
_cell.angle_gamma   90.00
#
_symmetry.space_group_name_H-M   'P 1'
#
loop_
_entity.id
_entity.type
_entity.pdbx_description
1 polymer ?
#
loop_
_entity_poly.entity_id
_entity_poly.type
_entity_poly.pdbx_seq_one_letter_code
_entity_poly.pdbx_strand_id
1 'polypeptide(L)'
;VSKSRETERRPKSSDLYAFNEHEQWLRDLYYNHGGTFLAQPMTYTEYEQLMEEHPDYLDLREFFEDTMVRNITNYSLANRAKMPEYGSDITMVKHDRYSYTIKHTHDYVEGAYVLSGRSHQFVGEQDFWLEPGDFCLLSPSTFHCISSAADDAIVFAVLISRKLFNSAFLDIMKDHNILSDFFTSVLYEESASPYILFKTGDDSRIRQGFLNMYEEVCRRQRFFGESIVLYFRQIMIQLLRRYEMFAIIPNPVNNHIENHITAILGYIEANYKTVTLHELSRFFSYNESYLSRMLRQYTGKTFPALTGGLQMKKAAELLQATDMSLSDIAQETGCFDMSHFYKKFKKYYGTSPSEYRKRFKG
;
A
#
# COMPACT_ATOMS: atom_id res chain seq x y z
N VAL A 1 -3.32 34.06 -19.49
CA VAL A 1 -3.68 34.79 -18.26
C VAL A 1 -3.35 33.81 -17.13
N SER A 2 -2.27 34.08 -16.39
CA SER A 2 -1.75 33.28 -15.28
C SER A 2 -2.77 33.29 -14.15
N LYS A 3 -3.48 32.18 -13.95
CA LYS A 3 -4.19 31.96 -12.69
C LYS A 3 -3.14 31.64 -11.63
N SER A 4 -3.03 32.52 -10.66
CA SER A 4 -2.27 32.38 -9.44
C SER A 4 -2.54 30.99 -8.83
N ARG A 5 -1.45 30.24 -8.55
CA ARG A 5 -1.50 29.06 -7.67
C ARG A 5 -2.04 29.53 -6.32
N GLU A 6 -3.33 29.34 -6.07
CA GLU A 6 -3.85 29.40 -4.72
C GLU A 6 -3.13 28.32 -3.92
N THR A 7 -2.41 28.74 -2.91
CA THR A 7 -1.76 27.88 -1.93
C THR A 7 -2.86 27.02 -1.31
N GLU A 8 -2.90 25.74 -1.68
CA GLU A 8 -3.79 24.75 -1.05
C GLU A 8 -3.71 24.94 0.48
N ARG A 9 -4.83 25.29 1.05
CA ARG A 9 -4.96 25.48 2.50
C ARG A 9 -4.78 24.09 3.15
N ARG A 10 -3.63 23.86 3.78
CA ARG A 10 -3.37 22.61 4.48
C ARG A 10 -4.50 22.32 5.46
N PRO A 11 -5.04 21.09 5.49
CA PRO A 11 -6.09 20.74 6.43
C PRO A 11 -5.61 20.99 7.85
N LYS A 12 -6.45 21.58 8.68
CA LYS A 12 -6.18 21.76 10.12
C LYS A 12 -6.86 20.64 10.87
N SER A 13 -6.22 20.13 11.90
CA SER A 13 -6.82 19.11 12.78
C SER A 13 -8.11 19.61 13.47
N SER A 14 -8.24 20.94 13.65
CA SER A 14 -9.47 21.58 14.15
C SER A 14 -10.68 21.43 13.21
N ASP A 15 -10.43 21.22 11.92
CA ASP A 15 -11.47 21.21 10.89
C ASP A 15 -11.89 19.77 10.53
N LEU A 16 -11.43 18.77 11.29
CA LEU A 16 -11.63 17.35 11.01
C LEU A 16 -13.11 16.96 10.81
N TYR A 17 -14.01 17.53 11.62
CA TYR A 17 -15.45 17.25 11.57
C TYR A 17 -16.21 18.21 10.66
N ALA A 18 -15.63 19.34 10.28
CA ALA A 18 -16.25 20.29 9.38
C ALA A 18 -16.32 19.70 7.95
N PHE A 19 -17.34 20.10 7.22
CA PHE A 19 -17.39 19.86 5.78
C PHE A 19 -16.42 20.81 5.09
N ASN A 20 -15.59 20.30 4.19
CA ASN A 20 -14.94 21.14 3.21
C ASN A 20 -15.91 21.48 2.06
N GLU A 21 -15.52 22.38 1.16
CA GLU A 21 -16.38 22.80 0.04
C GLU A 21 -16.73 21.63 -0.89
N HIS A 22 -15.79 20.73 -1.09
CA HIS A 22 -15.97 19.55 -1.92
C HIS A 22 -16.96 18.54 -1.29
N GLU A 23 -16.79 18.23 0.00
CA GLU A 23 -17.73 17.36 0.72
C GLU A 23 -19.14 17.96 0.77
N GLN A 24 -19.25 19.30 0.93
CA GLN A 24 -20.56 19.96 0.93
C GLN A 24 -21.24 19.78 -0.44
N TRP A 25 -20.51 19.95 -1.52
CA TRP A 25 -21.02 19.77 -2.87
C TRP A 25 -21.46 18.32 -3.13
N LEU A 26 -20.62 17.32 -2.76
CA LEU A 26 -20.95 15.89 -2.87
C LEU A 26 -22.18 15.51 -2.06
N ARG A 27 -22.32 16.10 -0.86
CA ARG A 27 -23.49 15.92 -0.01
C ARG A 27 -24.77 16.46 -0.66
N ASP A 28 -24.71 17.66 -1.21
CA ASP A 28 -25.84 18.28 -1.91
C ASP A 28 -26.22 17.46 -3.15
N LEU A 29 -25.25 16.97 -3.92
CA LEU A 29 -25.46 16.08 -5.04
C LEU A 29 -26.15 14.78 -4.60
N TYR A 30 -25.66 14.15 -3.52
CA TYR A 30 -26.22 12.93 -2.97
C TYR A 30 -27.70 13.08 -2.63
N TYR A 31 -28.08 14.12 -1.91
CA TYR A 31 -29.47 14.34 -1.49
C TYR A 31 -30.38 14.81 -2.64
N ASN A 32 -29.89 15.61 -3.58
CA ASN A 32 -30.67 16.10 -4.71
C ASN A 32 -31.01 15.00 -5.74
N HIS A 33 -30.21 13.94 -5.78
CA HIS A 33 -30.38 12.83 -6.74
C HIS A 33 -30.85 11.51 -6.09
N GLY A 34 -31.56 11.58 -4.98
CA GLY A 34 -32.22 10.44 -4.34
C GLY A 34 -31.34 9.57 -3.45
N GLY A 35 -30.15 10.03 -3.11
CA GLY A 35 -29.38 9.53 -1.96
C GLY A 35 -28.70 8.17 -2.08
N THR A 36 -28.72 7.51 -3.24
CA THR A 36 -28.20 6.12 -3.30
C THR A 36 -27.14 5.89 -4.35
N PHE A 37 -27.13 6.63 -5.45
CA PHE A 37 -26.28 6.29 -6.58
C PHE A 37 -24.77 6.47 -6.31
N LEU A 38 -24.37 7.48 -5.53
CA LEU A 38 -22.97 7.67 -5.17
C LEU A 38 -22.45 6.58 -4.24
N ALA A 39 -23.33 5.99 -3.43
CA ALA A 39 -22.97 4.93 -2.49
C ALA A 39 -22.91 3.54 -3.12
N GLN A 40 -23.30 3.39 -4.39
CA GLN A 40 -23.23 2.12 -5.10
C GLN A 40 -21.85 1.96 -5.78
N PRO A 41 -21.24 0.77 -5.70
CA PRO A 41 -19.99 0.50 -6.37
C PRO A 41 -20.15 0.64 -7.89
N MET A 42 -19.29 1.45 -8.50
CA MET A 42 -19.23 1.63 -9.95
C MET A 42 -17.83 1.35 -10.48
N THR A 43 -17.75 0.88 -11.70
CA THR A 43 -16.49 0.80 -12.45
C THR A 43 -16.07 2.18 -12.92
N TYR A 44 -14.80 2.34 -13.31
CA TYR A 44 -14.34 3.59 -13.88
C TYR A 44 -15.08 3.95 -15.19
N THR A 45 -15.40 2.98 -16.01
CA THR A 45 -16.19 3.19 -17.25
C THR A 45 -17.60 3.69 -16.96
N GLU A 46 -18.26 3.13 -15.94
CA GLU A 46 -19.57 3.61 -15.50
C GLU A 46 -19.48 5.03 -14.94
N TYR A 47 -18.39 5.37 -14.24
CA TYR A 47 -18.13 6.74 -13.78
C TYR A 47 -17.91 7.71 -14.96
N GLU A 48 -17.11 7.33 -15.98
CA GLU A 48 -16.92 8.16 -17.18
C GLU A 48 -18.24 8.40 -17.90
N GLN A 49 -19.04 7.36 -18.08
CA GLN A 49 -20.36 7.47 -18.70
C GLN A 49 -21.28 8.40 -17.88
N LEU A 50 -21.28 8.28 -16.55
CA LEU A 50 -22.05 9.16 -15.66
C LEU A 50 -21.65 10.62 -15.84
N MET A 51 -20.35 10.92 -15.98
CA MET A 51 -19.86 12.29 -16.20
C MET A 51 -20.22 12.84 -17.59
N GLU A 52 -20.32 11.97 -18.60
CA GLU A 52 -20.77 12.35 -19.94
C GLU A 52 -22.27 12.62 -19.99
N GLU A 53 -23.07 11.81 -19.30
CA GLU A 53 -24.53 11.97 -19.22
C GLU A 53 -24.98 13.15 -18.35
N HIS A 54 -24.16 13.52 -17.36
CA HIS A 54 -24.44 14.56 -16.39
C HIS A 54 -23.27 15.57 -16.28
N PRO A 55 -23.09 16.44 -17.27
CA PRO A 55 -22.00 17.41 -17.29
C PRO A 55 -22.07 18.49 -16.19
N ASP A 56 -23.20 18.56 -15.49
CA ASP A 56 -23.40 19.38 -14.29
C ASP A 56 -22.89 18.71 -12.99
N TYR A 57 -22.56 17.41 -13.06
CA TYR A 57 -21.94 16.72 -11.95
C TYR A 57 -20.47 17.11 -11.82
N LEU A 58 -19.97 17.10 -10.59
CA LEU A 58 -18.57 17.40 -10.33
C LEU A 58 -17.69 16.30 -10.92
N ASP A 59 -16.95 16.65 -11.96
CA ASP A 59 -15.90 15.78 -12.46
C ASP A 59 -14.71 15.82 -11.53
N LEU A 60 -14.54 14.77 -10.73
CA LEU A 60 -13.43 14.66 -9.81
C LEU A 60 -12.06 14.73 -10.49
N ARG A 61 -11.99 14.47 -11.82
CA ARG A 61 -10.75 14.61 -12.58
C ARG A 61 -10.19 16.04 -12.55
N GLU A 62 -11.05 17.06 -12.54
CA GLU A 62 -10.62 18.45 -12.45
C GLU A 62 -10.12 18.85 -11.04
N PHE A 63 -10.71 18.28 -10.00
CA PHE A 63 -10.33 18.56 -8.61
C PHE A 63 -9.05 17.83 -8.18
N PHE A 64 -8.80 16.67 -8.76
CA PHE A 64 -7.69 15.81 -8.41
C PHE A 64 -6.51 15.93 -9.37
N GLU A 65 -6.42 17.02 -10.17
CA GLU A 65 -5.29 17.26 -11.09
C GLU A 65 -3.92 17.15 -10.42
N ASP A 66 -3.82 17.29 -9.11
CA ASP A 66 -2.57 17.17 -8.34
C ASP A 66 -2.52 16.01 -7.33
N THR A 67 -3.59 15.23 -7.14
CA THR A 67 -3.64 14.18 -6.11
C THR A 67 -4.11 12.83 -6.66
N MET A 68 -4.54 11.93 -5.83
CA MET A 68 -4.82 10.50 -6.06
C MET A 68 -5.50 10.12 -7.41
N VAL A 69 -6.31 10.98 -8.03
CA VAL A 69 -7.12 10.63 -9.20
C VAL A 69 -6.35 10.68 -10.52
N ARG A 70 -5.24 11.40 -10.64
CA ARG A 70 -4.34 11.21 -11.79
C ARG A 70 -3.87 9.75 -11.93
N ASN A 71 -3.81 9.04 -10.82
CA ASN A 71 -3.47 7.63 -10.79
C ASN A 71 -4.66 6.71 -11.05
N ILE A 72 -5.90 7.19 -10.89
CA ILE A 72 -7.13 6.45 -11.20
C ILE A 72 -7.52 6.63 -12.69
N THR A 73 -7.24 7.78 -13.31
CA THR A 73 -7.63 8.08 -14.69
C THR A 73 -6.82 7.35 -15.78
N ASN A 74 -5.68 6.77 -15.45
CA ASN A 74 -4.89 5.95 -16.38
C ASN A 74 -5.27 4.47 -16.36
N TYR A 75 -6.51 4.14 -16.04
CA TYR A 75 -7.01 2.77 -16.00
C TYR A 75 -7.25 2.19 -17.40
N SER A 76 -6.22 1.70 -18.02
CA SER A 76 -6.35 0.41 -18.73
C SER A 76 -6.22 -0.71 -17.68
N LEU A 77 -6.81 -1.87 -17.88
CA LEU A 77 -6.77 -3.06 -17.00
C LEU A 77 -5.36 -3.50 -16.50
N ALA A 78 -4.31 -2.79 -16.92
CA ALA A 78 -2.90 -3.02 -16.59
C ALA A 78 -2.30 -2.01 -15.62
N ASN A 79 -2.98 -0.93 -15.24
CA ASN A 79 -2.34 0.15 -14.47
C ASN A 79 -2.83 0.18 -13.03
N ARG A 80 -1.98 -0.28 -12.14
CA ARG A 80 -2.12 -0.13 -10.68
C ARG A 80 -1.82 1.32 -10.30
N ALA A 81 -2.69 1.95 -9.53
CA ALA A 81 -2.42 3.27 -8.98
C ALA A 81 -1.13 3.24 -8.15
N LYS A 82 -0.23 4.17 -8.41
CA LYS A 82 1.01 4.33 -7.65
C LYS A 82 0.74 5.15 -6.40
N MET A 83 1.50 4.88 -5.35
CA MET A 83 1.44 5.70 -4.15
C MET A 83 1.73 7.16 -4.48
N PRO A 84 0.89 8.11 -4.02
CA PRO A 84 1.12 9.53 -4.25
C PRO A 84 2.48 9.99 -3.72
N GLU A 85 3.17 10.87 -4.45
CA GLU A 85 4.46 11.45 -4.05
C GLU A 85 4.28 12.55 -2.99
N TYR A 86 3.98 12.18 -1.76
CA TYR A 86 3.89 13.13 -0.63
C TYR A 86 5.21 13.37 0.10
N GLY A 87 6.34 12.91 -0.46
CA GLY A 87 7.66 13.02 0.16
C GLY A 87 7.88 12.09 1.36
N SER A 88 7.00 11.09 1.55
CA SER A 88 7.09 10.05 2.58
C SER A 88 6.58 8.72 2.04
N ASP A 89 7.17 7.62 2.49
CA ASP A 89 6.73 6.25 2.17
C ASP A 89 5.41 5.85 2.88
N ILE A 90 4.86 6.74 3.70
CA ILE A 90 3.56 6.60 4.36
C ILE A 90 2.87 7.96 4.43
N THR A 91 1.57 7.98 4.22
CA THR A 91 0.73 9.15 4.42
C THR A 91 -0.64 8.77 4.95
N MET A 92 -1.41 9.76 5.38
CA MET A 92 -2.78 9.60 5.81
C MET A 92 -3.63 10.71 5.23
N VAL A 93 -4.81 10.37 4.74
CA VAL A 93 -5.80 11.33 4.26
C VAL A 93 -7.13 11.06 4.94
N LYS A 94 -7.91 12.10 5.16
CA LYS A 94 -9.32 11.96 5.50
C LYS A 94 -10.08 11.64 4.21
N HIS A 95 -10.81 10.52 4.19
CA HIS A 95 -11.66 10.17 3.06
C HIS A 95 -12.85 11.14 2.99
N ASP A 96 -13.15 11.67 1.80
CA ASP A 96 -14.26 12.58 1.62
C ASP A 96 -15.60 11.86 1.80
N ARG A 97 -16.48 12.47 2.60
CA ARG A 97 -17.86 12.01 2.78
C ARG A 97 -18.61 12.15 1.46
N TYR A 98 -19.53 11.23 1.20
CA TYR A 98 -20.36 11.22 -0.01
C TYR A 98 -19.61 11.09 -1.34
N SER A 99 -18.32 10.74 -1.33
CA SER A 99 -17.55 10.58 -2.56
C SER A 99 -18.07 9.43 -3.42
N TYR A 100 -17.75 9.47 -4.72
CA TYR A 100 -18.09 8.39 -5.64
C TYR A 100 -17.41 7.08 -5.23
N THR A 101 -18.19 5.99 -5.26
CA THR A 101 -17.72 4.66 -4.86
C THR A 101 -17.14 3.91 -6.06
N ILE A 102 -15.95 4.34 -6.52
CA ILE A 102 -15.31 3.82 -7.73
C ILE A 102 -14.42 2.63 -7.38
N LYS A 103 -14.68 1.47 -8.02
CA LYS A 103 -13.84 0.27 -7.89
C LYS A 103 -12.46 0.50 -8.49
N HIS A 104 -11.42 0.26 -7.69
CA HIS A 104 -10.02 0.45 -8.11
C HIS A 104 -9.07 -0.54 -7.45
N THR A 105 -7.83 -0.54 -7.92
CA THR A 105 -6.70 -1.24 -7.30
C THR A 105 -5.49 -0.32 -7.22
N HIS A 106 -4.55 -0.64 -6.35
CA HIS A 106 -3.27 0.08 -6.25
C HIS A 106 -2.13 -0.86 -5.87
N ASP A 107 -0.88 -0.40 -5.97
CA ASP A 107 0.31 -1.20 -5.70
C ASP A 107 0.89 -1.01 -4.28
N TYR A 108 0.21 -0.25 -3.43
CA TYR A 108 0.56 0.00 -2.04
C TYR A 108 -0.43 -0.69 -1.08
N VAL A 109 -0.08 -0.74 0.20
CA VAL A 109 -0.98 -1.18 1.27
C VAL A 109 -1.85 0.00 1.69
N GLU A 110 -3.15 -0.22 1.80
CA GLU A 110 -4.07 0.79 2.30
C GLU A 110 -4.72 0.34 3.60
N GLY A 111 -4.77 1.24 4.58
CA GLY A 111 -5.51 1.05 5.82
C GLY A 111 -6.69 1.99 5.88
N ALA A 112 -7.88 1.48 6.21
CA ALA A 112 -9.06 2.29 6.49
C ALA A 112 -9.40 2.22 7.98
N TYR A 113 -9.33 3.36 8.69
CA TYR A 113 -9.72 3.48 10.10
C TYR A 113 -10.96 4.36 10.25
N VAL A 114 -12.00 3.85 10.88
CA VAL A 114 -13.23 4.61 11.14
C VAL A 114 -13.12 5.32 12.49
N LEU A 115 -13.03 6.65 12.45
CA LEU A 115 -12.96 7.48 13.65
C LEU A 115 -14.35 7.75 14.24
N SER A 116 -15.36 7.98 13.39
CA SER A 116 -16.77 8.18 13.74
C SER A 116 -17.68 7.83 12.57
N GLY A 117 -18.97 7.70 12.82
CA GLY A 117 -19.92 7.20 11.84
C GLY A 117 -19.59 5.77 11.43
N ARG A 118 -19.90 5.41 10.22
CA ARG A 118 -19.56 4.08 9.66
C ARG A 118 -19.23 4.18 8.17
N SER A 119 -18.55 3.16 7.66
CA SER A 119 -18.15 3.10 6.25
C SER A 119 -18.48 1.74 5.66
N HIS A 120 -19.00 1.70 4.44
CA HIS A 120 -19.24 0.48 3.70
C HIS A 120 -18.03 0.17 2.84
N GLN A 121 -17.43 -1.00 3.04
CA GLN A 121 -16.30 -1.51 2.28
C GLN A 121 -16.78 -2.54 1.27
N PHE A 122 -16.29 -2.45 0.05
CA PHE A 122 -16.47 -3.44 -1.00
C PHE A 122 -15.10 -3.97 -1.39
N VAL A 123 -14.83 -5.25 -1.16
CA VAL A 123 -13.52 -5.87 -1.34
C VAL A 123 -13.67 -7.16 -2.14
N GLY A 124 -13.25 -7.15 -3.41
CA GLY A 124 -13.55 -8.25 -4.31
C GLY A 124 -15.06 -8.43 -4.50
N GLU A 125 -15.56 -9.61 -4.16
CA GLU A 125 -17.00 -9.95 -4.20
C GLU A 125 -17.68 -9.80 -2.82
N GLN A 126 -16.94 -9.36 -1.80
CA GLN A 126 -17.45 -9.20 -0.44
C GLN A 126 -17.76 -7.74 -0.15
N ASP A 127 -18.77 -7.51 0.68
CA ASP A 127 -19.05 -6.22 1.26
C ASP A 127 -19.33 -6.32 2.76
N PHE A 128 -18.91 -5.30 3.51
CA PHE A 128 -19.11 -5.27 4.96
C PHE A 128 -19.01 -3.83 5.49
N TRP A 129 -19.61 -3.62 6.64
CA TRP A 129 -19.55 -2.34 7.33
C TRP A 129 -18.40 -2.29 8.33
N LEU A 130 -17.68 -1.17 8.31
CA LEU A 130 -16.75 -0.77 9.34
C LEU A 130 -17.46 0.18 10.30
N GLU A 131 -17.36 -0.13 11.57
CA GLU A 131 -17.89 0.66 12.69
C GLU A 131 -16.79 1.52 13.34
N PRO A 132 -17.13 2.51 14.20
CA PRO A 132 -16.12 3.30 14.89
C PRO A 132 -15.10 2.44 15.65
N GLY A 133 -13.83 2.71 15.41
CA GLY A 133 -12.71 1.95 15.94
C GLY A 133 -12.25 0.78 15.06
N ASP A 134 -13.00 0.40 14.04
CA ASP A 134 -12.55 -0.64 13.13
C ASP A 134 -11.37 -0.15 12.27
N PHE A 135 -10.38 -1.02 12.10
CA PHE A 135 -9.23 -0.79 11.23
C PHE A 135 -9.07 -1.96 10.26
N CYS A 136 -9.22 -1.66 8.97
CA CYS A 136 -9.09 -2.62 7.88
C CYS A 136 -7.82 -2.31 7.09
N LEU A 137 -6.92 -3.30 6.96
CA LEU A 137 -5.76 -3.23 6.06
C LEU A 137 -6.05 -4.03 4.80
N LEU A 138 -5.92 -3.38 3.64
CA LEU A 138 -6.12 -3.95 2.32
C LEU A 138 -4.79 -4.35 1.69
N SER A 139 -4.74 -5.53 1.10
CA SER A 139 -3.60 -5.98 0.30
C SER A 139 -3.48 -5.17 -0.99
N PRO A 140 -2.26 -4.88 -1.47
CA PRO A 140 -2.05 -4.36 -2.80
C PRO A 140 -2.71 -5.23 -3.87
N SER A 141 -3.15 -4.60 -4.96
CA SER A 141 -3.79 -5.26 -6.11
C SER A 141 -5.18 -5.85 -5.82
N THR A 142 -5.72 -5.67 -4.62
CA THR A 142 -7.09 -6.04 -4.29
C THR A 142 -8.06 -5.04 -4.91
N PHE A 143 -9.07 -5.53 -5.66
CA PHE A 143 -10.17 -4.70 -6.13
C PHE A 143 -11.04 -4.30 -4.95
N HIS A 144 -11.19 -3.00 -4.74
CA HIS A 144 -12.00 -2.48 -3.64
C HIS A 144 -12.55 -1.09 -3.96
N CYS A 145 -13.50 -0.66 -3.15
CA CYS A 145 -13.97 0.70 -3.04
C CYS A 145 -14.63 0.91 -1.68
N ILE A 146 -14.79 2.17 -1.30
CA ILE A 146 -15.31 2.59 -0.01
C ILE A 146 -16.44 3.60 -0.20
N SER A 147 -17.48 3.48 0.61
CA SER A 147 -18.57 4.45 0.70
C SER A 147 -18.71 4.97 2.14
N SER A 148 -18.76 6.29 2.29
CA SER A 148 -18.93 6.98 3.59
C SER A 148 -20.02 8.05 3.48
N ALA A 149 -21.23 7.64 3.07
CA ALA A 149 -22.36 8.52 2.79
C ALA A 149 -23.16 8.87 4.07
N ALA A 150 -22.52 9.53 5.02
CA ALA A 150 -23.15 10.02 6.24
C ALA A 150 -22.43 11.28 6.77
N ASP A 151 -23.19 12.19 7.40
CA ASP A 151 -22.66 13.47 7.90
C ASP A 151 -21.61 13.28 9.01
N ASP A 152 -21.75 12.26 9.83
CA ASP A 152 -20.88 11.94 10.96
C ASP A 152 -19.73 10.98 10.60
N ALA A 153 -19.66 10.53 9.35
CA ALA A 153 -18.61 9.62 8.91
C ALA A 153 -17.26 10.34 8.81
N ILE A 154 -16.29 9.86 9.59
CA ILE A 154 -14.89 10.28 9.49
C ILE A 154 -14.03 9.01 9.34
N VAL A 155 -13.46 8.85 8.17
CA VAL A 155 -12.61 7.71 7.84
C VAL A 155 -11.23 8.20 7.44
N PHE A 156 -10.20 7.59 8.01
CA PHE A 156 -8.82 7.84 7.63
C PHE A 156 -8.34 6.73 6.70
N ALA A 157 -7.89 7.11 5.51
CA ALA A 157 -7.12 6.24 4.64
C ALA A 157 -5.62 6.41 4.91
N VAL A 158 -4.94 5.33 5.28
CA VAL A 158 -3.50 5.28 5.53
C VAL A 158 -2.85 4.57 4.36
N LEU A 159 -2.04 5.27 3.58
CA LEU A 159 -1.38 4.76 2.38
C LEU A 159 0.08 4.46 2.71
N ILE A 160 0.53 3.25 2.44
CA ILE A 160 1.83 2.75 2.88
C ILE A 160 2.54 2.10 1.70
N SER A 161 3.73 2.59 1.33
CA SER A 161 4.52 1.95 0.28
C SER A 161 4.88 0.51 0.67
N ARG A 162 4.92 -0.41 -0.31
CA ARG A 162 5.39 -1.80 -0.08
C ARG A 162 6.77 -1.81 0.56
N LYS A 163 7.65 -0.90 0.14
CA LYS A 163 9.02 -0.77 0.67
C LYS A 163 9.03 -0.49 2.16
N LEU A 164 8.28 0.52 2.59
CA LEU A 164 8.19 0.87 4.02
C LEU A 164 7.52 -0.26 4.80
N PHE A 165 6.39 -0.78 4.28
CA PHE A 165 5.65 -1.85 4.92
C PHE A 165 6.59 -3.02 5.23
N ASN A 166 7.37 -3.49 4.25
CA ASN A 166 8.32 -4.56 4.43
C ASN A 166 9.42 -4.23 5.45
N SER A 167 10.03 -3.03 5.36
CA SER A 167 11.15 -2.67 6.23
C SER A 167 10.73 -2.34 7.67
N ALA A 168 9.59 -1.70 7.85
CA ALA A 168 9.10 -1.26 9.17
C ALA A 168 8.59 -2.42 10.04
N PHE A 169 8.16 -3.52 9.40
CA PHE A 169 7.50 -4.63 10.09
C PHE A 169 8.31 -5.91 10.17
N LEU A 170 9.50 -5.98 9.53
CA LEU A 170 10.37 -7.16 9.59
C LEU A 170 10.62 -7.65 11.02
N ASP A 171 10.80 -6.73 11.98
CA ASP A 171 11.03 -7.10 13.38
C ASP A 171 9.79 -7.64 14.07
N ILE A 172 8.61 -7.14 13.69
CA ILE A 172 7.31 -7.60 14.24
C ILE A 172 6.95 -8.98 13.68
N MET A 173 7.36 -9.30 12.45
CA MET A 173 7.09 -10.58 11.80
C MET A 173 7.89 -11.77 12.40
N LYS A 174 8.97 -11.50 13.15
CA LYS A 174 9.76 -12.54 13.81
C LYS A 174 8.96 -13.36 14.81
N ASP A 175 7.93 -12.78 15.40
CA ASP A 175 7.17 -13.38 16.51
C ASP A 175 5.96 -14.21 16.04
N HIS A 176 5.90 -14.61 14.76
CA HIS A 176 4.78 -15.40 14.18
C HIS A 176 3.42 -14.87 14.59
N ASN A 177 2.91 -13.92 13.86
CA ASN A 177 1.64 -13.29 14.13
C ASN A 177 0.79 -13.22 12.85
N ILE A 178 -0.48 -12.89 13.02
CA ILE A 178 -1.48 -12.80 11.96
C ILE A 178 -1.06 -11.84 10.81
N LEU A 179 -0.21 -10.85 11.11
CA LEU A 179 0.34 -9.97 10.09
C LEU A 179 1.34 -10.68 9.19
N SER A 180 2.04 -11.73 9.69
CA SER A 180 2.97 -12.50 8.86
C SER A 180 2.25 -13.12 7.67
N ASP A 181 1.03 -13.64 7.88
CA ASP A 181 0.21 -14.25 6.83
C ASP A 181 -0.28 -13.22 5.82
N PHE A 182 -0.73 -12.07 6.32
CA PHE A 182 -1.12 -10.95 5.47
C PHE A 182 0.07 -10.40 4.69
N PHE A 183 1.24 -10.28 5.32
CA PHE A 183 2.48 -9.85 4.64
C PHE A 183 2.89 -10.79 3.51
N THR A 184 2.65 -12.11 3.67
CA THR A 184 2.88 -13.08 2.59
C THR A 184 2.10 -12.68 1.38
N SER A 185 0.85 -12.38 1.59
CA SER A 185 -0.06 -12.03 0.54
C SER A 185 0.34 -10.72 -0.17
N VAL A 186 0.81 -9.74 0.59
CA VAL A 186 1.29 -8.46 0.06
C VAL A 186 2.55 -8.60 -0.79
N LEU A 187 3.45 -9.52 -0.41
CA LEU A 187 4.75 -9.67 -1.06
C LEU A 187 4.72 -10.55 -2.31
N TYR A 188 3.91 -11.58 -2.32
CA TYR A 188 4.04 -12.66 -3.32
C TYR A 188 2.87 -12.78 -4.30
N GLU A 189 1.85 -11.95 -4.20
CA GLU A 189 0.70 -11.88 -5.15
C GLU A 189 -0.04 -13.22 -5.36
N GLU A 190 0.20 -14.24 -4.53
CA GLU A 190 -0.44 -15.55 -4.65
C GLU A 190 -1.54 -15.74 -3.61
N SER A 191 -2.78 -15.94 -4.06
CA SER A 191 -4.04 -16.34 -3.32
C SER A 191 -4.18 -15.78 -1.90
N ALA A 192 -3.88 -14.54 -1.76
CA ALA A 192 -3.74 -13.81 -0.55
C ALA A 192 -5.08 -13.43 0.07
N SER A 193 -5.11 -13.33 1.36
CA SER A 193 -6.20 -12.66 2.05
C SER A 193 -6.28 -11.21 1.58
N PRO A 194 -7.43 -10.78 1.04
CA PRO A 194 -7.55 -9.45 0.48
C PRO A 194 -7.48 -8.35 1.54
N TYR A 195 -7.76 -8.67 2.80
CA TYR A 195 -7.69 -7.74 3.91
C TYR A 195 -7.48 -8.42 5.27
N ILE A 196 -7.05 -7.62 6.27
CA ILE A 196 -7.16 -7.93 7.70
C ILE A 196 -8.03 -6.86 8.34
N LEU A 197 -9.00 -7.28 9.15
CA LEU A 197 -9.88 -6.39 9.89
C LEU A 197 -9.70 -6.57 11.40
N PHE A 198 -9.36 -5.47 12.08
CA PHE A 198 -9.29 -5.36 13.54
C PHE A 198 -10.48 -4.55 14.04
N LYS A 199 -11.29 -5.16 14.92
CA LYS A 199 -12.41 -4.49 15.59
C LYS A 199 -11.97 -3.99 16.95
N THR A 200 -11.59 -2.71 17.04
CA THR A 200 -11.04 -2.16 18.29
C THR A 200 -12.05 -1.38 19.13
N GLY A 201 -13.21 -1.06 18.55
CA GLY A 201 -14.27 -0.32 19.27
C GLY A 201 -13.75 0.99 19.88
N ASP A 202 -14.07 1.25 21.11
CA ASP A 202 -13.73 2.48 21.84
C ASP A 202 -12.30 2.50 22.42
N ASP A 203 -11.35 1.72 21.88
CA ASP A 203 -9.98 1.77 22.38
C ASP A 203 -9.34 3.14 22.17
N SER A 204 -9.30 3.91 23.25
CA SER A 204 -8.77 5.29 23.25
C SER A 204 -7.31 5.38 22.81
N ARG A 205 -6.50 4.32 23.00
CA ARG A 205 -5.09 4.32 22.61
C ARG A 205 -4.94 4.19 21.09
N ILE A 206 -5.72 3.32 20.48
CA ILE A 206 -5.76 3.17 19.02
C ILE A 206 -6.30 4.45 18.39
N ARG A 207 -7.43 4.95 18.91
CA ARG A 207 -8.03 6.21 18.47
C ARG A 207 -7.03 7.37 18.54
N GLN A 208 -6.36 7.54 19.68
CA GLN A 208 -5.40 8.63 19.86
C GLN A 208 -4.17 8.47 18.95
N GLY A 209 -3.74 7.24 18.68
CA GLY A 209 -2.67 6.95 17.73
C GLY A 209 -2.98 7.49 16.34
N PHE A 210 -4.16 7.21 15.81
CA PHE A 210 -4.60 7.72 14.51
C PHE A 210 -4.78 9.24 14.49
N LEU A 211 -5.32 9.82 15.56
CA LEU A 211 -5.44 11.29 15.68
C LEU A 211 -4.08 11.98 15.69
N ASN A 212 -3.10 11.46 16.44
CA ASN A 212 -1.75 12.00 16.46
C ASN A 212 -1.08 11.90 15.08
N MET A 213 -1.27 10.77 14.38
CA MET A 213 -0.77 10.56 13.04
C MET A 213 -1.38 11.56 12.04
N TYR A 214 -2.69 11.81 12.12
CA TYR A 214 -3.37 12.80 11.28
C TYR A 214 -2.87 14.23 11.56
N GLU A 215 -2.65 14.57 12.83
CA GLU A 215 -2.11 15.87 13.22
C GLU A 215 -0.73 16.12 12.64
N GLU A 216 0.15 15.11 12.64
CA GLU A 216 1.47 15.19 12.00
C GLU A 216 1.36 15.45 10.48
N VAL A 217 0.44 14.77 9.80
CA VAL A 217 0.19 15.01 8.37
C VAL A 217 -0.30 16.43 8.11
N CYS A 218 -1.17 16.98 8.96
CA CYS A 218 -1.66 18.34 8.85
C CYS A 218 -0.55 19.38 9.09
N ARG A 219 0.28 19.17 10.11
CA ARG A 219 1.34 20.11 10.50
C ARG A 219 2.57 20.07 9.59
N ARG A 220 2.94 18.88 9.11
CA ARG A 220 4.13 18.62 8.28
C ARG A 220 5.40 19.32 8.80
N GLN A 221 5.66 19.18 10.09
CA GLN A 221 6.88 19.73 10.71
C GLN A 221 8.12 18.95 10.26
N ARG A 222 9.30 19.43 10.63
CA ARG A 222 10.55 18.70 10.39
C ARG A 222 10.45 17.29 10.97
N PHE A 223 10.87 16.28 10.21
CA PHE A 223 10.78 14.85 10.56
C PHE A 223 9.35 14.28 10.64
N PHE A 224 8.36 14.93 10.00
CA PHE A 224 6.99 14.43 10.03
C PHE A 224 6.87 13.01 9.45
N GLY A 225 7.65 12.67 8.41
CA GLY A 225 7.64 11.33 7.80
C GLY A 225 8.06 10.25 8.78
N GLU A 226 9.13 10.47 9.52
CA GLU A 226 9.60 9.57 10.57
C GLU A 226 8.59 9.48 11.73
N SER A 227 7.99 10.61 12.09
CA SER A 227 6.97 10.67 13.16
C SER A 227 5.74 9.83 12.79
N ILE A 228 5.23 9.93 11.55
CA ILE A 228 4.10 9.13 11.06
C ILE A 228 4.43 7.64 11.10
N VAL A 229 5.62 7.23 10.67
CA VAL A 229 6.07 5.83 10.73
C VAL A 229 6.07 5.32 12.17
N LEU A 230 6.56 6.11 13.12
CA LEU A 230 6.60 5.72 14.54
C LEU A 230 5.18 5.57 15.12
N TYR A 231 4.27 6.51 14.85
CA TYR A 231 2.87 6.39 15.27
C TYR A 231 2.22 5.15 14.67
N PHE A 232 2.40 4.91 13.39
CA PHE A 232 1.82 3.74 12.74
C PHE A 232 2.38 2.44 13.30
N ARG A 233 3.70 2.33 13.53
CA ARG A 233 4.31 1.17 14.21
C ARG A 233 3.71 0.95 15.60
N GLN A 234 3.52 2.01 16.38
CA GLN A 234 2.92 1.92 17.70
C GLN A 234 1.48 1.42 17.64
N ILE A 235 0.68 1.90 16.68
CA ILE A 235 -0.68 1.42 16.44
C ILE A 235 -0.65 -0.09 16.14
N MET A 236 0.19 -0.53 15.20
CA MET A 236 0.29 -1.93 14.81
C MET A 236 0.71 -2.83 15.99
N ILE A 237 1.66 -2.40 16.81
CA ILE A 237 2.05 -3.13 18.04
C ILE A 237 0.87 -3.25 19.01
N GLN A 238 0.06 -2.21 19.18
CA GLN A 238 -1.13 -2.26 20.04
C GLN A 238 -2.20 -3.19 19.47
N LEU A 239 -2.42 -3.16 18.17
CA LEU A 239 -3.36 -4.07 17.48
C LEU A 239 -2.96 -5.53 17.68
N LEU A 240 -1.70 -5.88 17.44
CA LEU A 240 -1.21 -7.24 17.64
C LEU A 240 -1.30 -7.69 19.10
N ARG A 241 -0.86 -6.87 20.05
CA ARG A 241 -0.90 -7.24 21.47
C ARG A 241 -2.29 -7.50 22.02
N ARG A 242 -3.34 -6.89 21.47
CA ARG A 242 -4.66 -6.85 22.07
C ARG A 242 -5.77 -7.45 21.22
N TYR A 243 -5.60 -7.41 19.89
CA TYR A 243 -6.68 -7.74 18.95
C TYR A 243 -6.30 -8.84 17.96
N GLU A 244 -5.06 -9.36 17.98
CA GLU A 244 -4.60 -10.39 17.07
C GLU A 244 -5.53 -11.62 17.06
N MET A 245 -5.91 -12.12 18.23
CA MET A 245 -6.78 -13.28 18.38
C MET A 245 -8.21 -13.08 17.84
N PHE A 246 -8.60 -11.83 17.62
CA PHE A 246 -9.94 -11.44 17.18
C PHE A 246 -9.94 -10.83 15.78
N ALA A 247 -8.78 -10.75 15.14
CA ALA A 247 -8.68 -10.20 13.80
C ALA A 247 -9.36 -11.11 12.79
N ILE A 248 -10.07 -10.50 11.85
CA ILE A 248 -10.81 -11.21 10.80
C ILE A 248 -9.96 -11.20 9.55
N ILE A 249 -9.63 -12.39 9.05
CA ILE A 249 -8.93 -12.60 7.78
C ILE A 249 -9.81 -13.49 6.91
N PRO A 250 -10.30 -13.03 5.75
CA PRO A 250 -10.97 -13.91 4.81
C PRO A 250 -9.95 -14.87 4.20
N ASN A 251 -10.32 -16.15 4.12
CA ASN A 251 -9.48 -17.23 3.58
C ASN A 251 -8.13 -17.37 4.30
N PRO A 252 -8.11 -17.57 5.64
CA PRO A 252 -6.85 -17.75 6.36
C PRO A 252 -6.10 -18.94 5.79
N VAL A 253 -4.87 -18.73 5.36
CA VAL A 253 -4.00 -19.82 4.91
C VAL A 253 -3.59 -20.60 6.16
N ASN A 254 -4.14 -21.79 6.32
CA ASN A 254 -3.89 -22.67 7.48
C ASN A 254 -2.52 -23.36 7.33
N ASN A 255 -1.40 -22.66 7.56
CA ASN A 255 -0.12 -23.35 7.64
C ASN A 255 0.92 -22.59 8.46
N HIS A 256 1.22 -23.09 9.66
CA HIS A 256 2.31 -22.58 10.50
C HIS A 256 3.69 -22.57 9.82
N ILE A 257 3.91 -23.43 8.82
CA ILE A 257 5.18 -23.50 8.08
C ILE A 257 5.25 -22.40 7.02
N GLU A 258 4.13 -22.01 6.43
CA GLU A 258 4.07 -20.96 5.40
C GLU A 258 4.37 -19.58 5.97
N ASN A 259 4.03 -19.33 7.23
CA ASN A 259 4.33 -18.07 7.91
C ASN A 259 5.82 -17.83 8.09
N HIS A 260 6.58 -18.89 8.38
CA HIS A 260 8.03 -18.82 8.49
C HIS A 260 8.71 -18.50 7.16
N ILE A 261 8.24 -19.10 6.06
CA ILE A 261 8.83 -18.89 4.74
C ILE A 261 8.65 -17.44 4.28
N THR A 262 7.54 -16.81 4.64
CA THR A 262 7.25 -15.43 4.30
C THR A 262 8.18 -14.44 4.98
N ALA A 263 8.33 -14.57 6.29
CA ALA A 263 9.26 -13.74 7.03
C ALA A 263 10.70 -13.87 6.47
N ILE A 264 11.08 -15.10 6.08
CA ILE A 264 12.36 -15.39 5.46
C ILE A 264 12.50 -14.69 4.10
N LEU A 265 11.46 -14.77 3.28
CA LEU A 265 11.48 -14.15 1.95
C LEU A 265 11.47 -12.62 2.05
N GLY A 266 10.69 -12.03 2.97
CA GLY A 266 10.71 -10.59 3.24
C GLY A 266 12.09 -10.11 3.73
N TYR A 267 12.76 -10.91 4.58
CA TYR A 267 14.12 -10.59 5.00
C TYR A 267 15.10 -10.64 3.81
N ILE A 268 14.97 -11.65 2.93
CA ILE A 268 15.78 -11.76 1.71
C ILE A 268 15.56 -10.54 0.82
N GLU A 269 14.30 -10.11 0.62
CA GLU A 269 13.98 -8.95 -0.21
C GLU A 269 14.54 -7.65 0.35
N ALA A 270 14.45 -7.45 1.65
CA ALA A 270 15.00 -6.26 2.29
C ALA A 270 16.53 -6.20 2.29
N ASN A 271 17.20 -7.37 2.27
CA ASN A 271 18.65 -7.48 2.44
C ASN A 271 19.35 -8.17 1.26
N TYR A 272 18.71 -8.28 0.09
CA TYR A 272 19.18 -9.05 -1.07
C TYR A 272 20.58 -8.70 -1.56
N LYS A 273 21.08 -7.50 -1.25
CA LYS A 273 22.42 -7.03 -1.64
C LYS A 273 23.54 -7.82 -0.94
N THR A 274 23.34 -8.12 0.33
CA THR A 274 24.38 -8.60 1.23
C THR A 274 24.04 -9.89 1.96
N VAL A 275 22.77 -10.26 2.05
CA VAL A 275 22.33 -11.40 2.84
C VAL A 275 22.95 -12.71 2.35
N THR A 276 23.46 -13.49 3.29
CA THR A 276 23.95 -14.85 3.05
C THR A 276 23.00 -15.89 3.63
N LEU A 277 23.04 -17.12 3.11
CA LEU A 277 22.24 -18.21 3.67
C LEU A 277 22.62 -18.48 5.14
N HIS A 278 23.86 -18.28 5.50
CA HIS A 278 24.36 -18.41 6.87
C HIS A 278 23.75 -17.36 7.81
N GLU A 279 23.74 -16.10 7.43
CA GLU A 279 23.10 -15.04 8.21
C GLU A 279 21.61 -15.29 8.37
N LEU A 280 20.94 -15.67 7.28
CA LEU A 280 19.52 -16.00 7.28
C LEU A 280 19.22 -17.19 8.22
N SER A 281 20.06 -18.24 8.19
CA SER A 281 19.91 -19.40 9.05
C SER A 281 20.08 -19.07 10.54
N ARG A 282 21.05 -18.22 10.86
CA ARG A 282 21.25 -17.72 12.23
C ARG A 282 20.10 -16.85 12.71
N PHE A 283 19.63 -15.95 11.84
CA PHE A 283 18.59 -15.00 12.17
C PHE A 283 17.25 -15.70 12.51
N PHE A 284 16.88 -16.70 11.69
CA PHE A 284 15.64 -17.45 11.87
C PHE A 284 15.81 -18.75 12.70
N SER A 285 16.97 -18.98 13.27
CA SER A 285 17.27 -20.18 14.09
C SER A 285 17.04 -21.51 13.37
N TYR A 286 17.29 -21.55 12.06
CA TYR A 286 17.28 -22.78 11.24
C TYR A 286 18.69 -23.24 10.88
N ASN A 287 18.85 -24.53 10.53
CA ASN A 287 20.06 -24.94 9.82
C ASN A 287 19.95 -24.62 8.33
N GLU A 288 21.10 -24.32 7.70
CA GLU A 288 21.17 -23.90 6.29
C GLU A 288 20.54 -24.91 5.31
N SER A 289 20.76 -26.21 5.58
CA SER A 289 20.24 -27.30 4.72
C SER A 289 18.71 -27.37 4.76
N TYR A 290 18.10 -27.18 5.94
CA TYR A 290 16.66 -27.13 6.10
C TYR A 290 16.09 -25.88 5.42
N LEU A 291 16.68 -24.72 5.68
CA LEU A 291 16.28 -23.45 5.10
C LEU A 291 16.35 -23.47 3.56
N SER A 292 17.45 -24.02 3.01
CA SER A 292 17.61 -24.17 1.55
C SER A 292 16.54 -25.08 0.92
N ARG A 293 16.18 -26.19 1.58
CA ARG A 293 15.08 -27.06 1.11
C ARG A 293 13.72 -26.38 1.21
N MET A 294 13.46 -25.69 2.30
CA MET A 294 12.21 -24.96 2.53
C MET A 294 12.03 -23.86 1.47
N LEU A 295 13.04 -23.03 1.22
CA LEU A 295 13.02 -22.02 0.16
C LEU A 295 12.69 -22.65 -1.22
N ARG A 296 13.35 -23.76 -1.55
CA ARG A 296 13.11 -24.44 -2.83
C ARG A 296 11.71 -25.06 -2.92
N GLN A 297 11.22 -25.62 -1.83
CA GLN A 297 9.88 -26.25 -1.78
C GLN A 297 8.79 -25.22 -2.01
N TYR A 298 8.86 -24.05 -1.34
CA TYR A 298 7.81 -23.05 -1.37
C TYR A 298 7.90 -22.06 -2.54
N THR A 299 9.11 -21.77 -3.03
CA THR A 299 9.31 -20.79 -4.11
C THR A 299 9.67 -21.41 -5.46
N GLY A 300 9.95 -22.70 -5.49
CA GLY A 300 10.55 -23.37 -6.67
C GLY A 300 11.99 -22.93 -6.96
N LYS A 301 12.56 -22.01 -6.18
CA LYS A 301 13.87 -21.38 -6.44
C LYS A 301 14.87 -21.65 -5.32
N THR A 302 16.15 -21.66 -5.67
CA THR A 302 17.23 -21.70 -4.69
C THR A 302 17.48 -20.30 -4.11
N PHE A 303 18.09 -20.23 -2.92
CA PHE A 303 18.47 -18.95 -2.30
C PHE A 303 19.29 -18.03 -3.26
N PRO A 304 20.32 -18.51 -3.97
CA PRO A 304 21.03 -17.68 -4.96
C PRO A 304 20.15 -17.23 -6.15
N ALA A 305 19.14 -18.01 -6.51
CA ALA A 305 18.21 -17.62 -7.57
C ALA A 305 17.23 -16.53 -7.10
N LEU A 306 16.81 -16.58 -5.84
CA LEU A 306 15.95 -15.56 -5.22
C LEU A 306 16.69 -14.22 -5.12
N THR A 307 17.85 -14.19 -4.45
CA THR A 307 18.67 -12.98 -4.32
C THR A 307 19.10 -12.44 -5.68
N GLY A 308 19.49 -13.34 -6.59
CA GLY A 308 19.86 -12.97 -7.95
C GLY A 308 18.73 -12.34 -8.75
N GLY A 309 17.51 -12.85 -8.61
CA GLY A 309 16.34 -12.28 -9.24
C GLY A 309 16.06 -10.86 -8.78
N LEU A 310 16.09 -10.62 -7.46
CA LEU A 310 15.90 -9.29 -6.86
C LEU A 310 16.98 -8.29 -7.32
N GLN A 311 18.25 -8.71 -7.33
CA GLN A 311 19.36 -7.90 -7.83
C GLN A 311 19.14 -7.48 -9.28
N MET A 312 18.74 -8.42 -10.14
CA MET A 312 18.54 -8.14 -11.57
C MET A 312 17.27 -7.32 -11.82
N LYS A 313 16.21 -7.52 -11.05
CA LYS A 313 15.01 -6.67 -11.10
C LYS A 313 15.38 -5.23 -10.78
N LYS A 314 16.12 -5.00 -9.68
CA LYS A 314 16.55 -3.66 -9.28
C LYS A 314 17.51 -3.03 -10.32
N ALA A 315 18.41 -3.82 -10.91
CA ALA A 315 19.26 -3.35 -11.99
C ALA A 315 18.45 -2.87 -13.20
N ALA A 316 17.43 -3.61 -13.59
CA ALA A 316 16.54 -3.22 -14.69
C ALA A 316 15.79 -1.92 -14.42
N GLU A 317 15.27 -1.75 -13.20
CA GLU A 317 14.64 -0.49 -12.75
C GLU A 317 15.61 0.70 -12.86
N LEU A 318 16.83 0.56 -12.34
CA LEU A 318 17.85 1.61 -12.38
C LEU A 318 18.31 1.93 -13.82
N LEU A 319 18.40 0.91 -14.68
CA LEU A 319 18.74 1.09 -16.10
C LEU A 319 17.69 1.92 -16.85
N GLN A 320 16.42 1.77 -16.47
CA GLN A 320 15.30 2.52 -17.07
C GLN A 320 15.17 3.93 -16.48
N ALA A 321 15.28 4.06 -15.16
CA ALA A 321 14.94 5.28 -14.44
C ALA A 321 16.10 6.27 -14.27
N THR A 322 17.38 5.85 -14.45
CA THR A 322 18.54 6.69 -14.13
C THR A 322 19.60 6.69 -15.21
N ASP A 323 20.50 7.68 -15.17
CA ASP A 323 21.73 7.76 -15.99
C ASP A 323 22.97 7.20 -15.29
N MET A 324 22.80 6.49 -14.18
CA MET A 324 23.89 5.85 -13.44
C MET A 324 24.74 4.99 -14.37
N SER A 325 26.06 4.97 -14.14
CA SER A 325 26.95 4.08 -14.90
C SER A 325 26.60 2.62 -14.64
N LEU A 326 26.92 1.74 -15.57
CA LEU A 326 26.68 0.30 -15.39
C LEU A 326 27.46 -0.27 -14.20
N SER A 327 28.62 0.32 -13.90
CA SER A 327 29.42 -0.04 -12.73
C SER A 327 28.70 0.34 -11.43
N ASP A 328 28.14 1.56 -11.36
CA ASP A 328 27.42 2.02 -10.18
C ASP A 328 26.15 1.22 -9.96
N ILE A 329 25.43 0.87 -11.05
CA ILE A 329 24.24 -0.01 -10.96
C ILE A 329 24.63 -1.41 -10.46
N ALA A 330 25.71 -1.98 -10.96
CA ALA A 330 26.19 -3.28 -10.50
C ALA A 330 26.52 -3.22 -9.00
N GLN A 331 27.22 -2.21 -8.55
CA GLN A 331 27.55 -2.00 -7.13
C GLN A 331 26.29 -1.77 -6.30
N GLU A 332 25.37 -0.90 -6.76
CA GLU A 332 24.13 -0.60 -6.07
C GLU A 332 23.21 -1.82 -5.91
N THR A 333 23.33 -2.79 -6.81
CA THR A 333 22.56 -4.04 -6.75
C THR A 333 23.29 -5.20 -6.06
N GLY A 334 24.48 -4.95 -5.49
CA GLY A 334 25.27 -5.97 -4.79
C GLY A 334 26.04 -6.91 -5.71
N CYS A 335 26.27 -6.53 -6.98
CA CYS A 335 27.06 -7.27 -7.94
C CYS A 335 28.42 -6.59 -8.14
N PHE A 336 29.43 -6.94 -7.35
CA PHE A 336 30.75 -6.29 -7.38
C PHE A 336 31.63 -6.71 -8.56
N ASP A 337 31.34 -7.82 -9.24
CA ASP A 337 32.03 -8.27 -10.44
C ASP A 337 31.20 -7.95 -11.69
N MET A 338 31.74 -7.07 -12.53
CA MET A 338 31.08 -6.63 -13.77
C MET A 338 30.86 -7.77 -14.76
N SER A 339 31.79 -8.71 -14.89
CA SER A 339 31.64 -9.86 -15.80
C SER A 339 30.49 -10.77 -15.32
N HIS A 340 30.41 -10.97 -14.02
CA HIS A 340 29.32 -11.73 -13.40
C HIS A 340 27.99 -10.97 -13.55
N PHE A 341 27.96 -9.66 -13.36
CA PHE A 341 26.78 -8.81 -13.55
C PHE A 341 26.22 -8.94 -14.98
N TYR A 342 27.06 -8.78 -16.00
CA TYR A 342 26.65 -8.92 -17.40
C TYR A 342 26.07 -10.30 -17.73
N LYS A 343 26.75 -11.37 -17.30
CA LYS A 343 26.29 -12.75 -17.52
C LYS A 343 24.94 -12.99 -16.83
N LYS A 344 24.83 -12.53 -15.59
CA LYS A 344 23.62 -12.69 -14.76
C LYS A 344 22.45 -11.91 -15.36
N PHE A 345 22.65 -10.64 -15.73
CA PHE A 345 21.62 -9.80 -16.33
C PHE A 345 21.12 -10.39 -17.65
N LYS A 346 22.06 -10.82 -18.53
CA LYS A 346 21.70 -11.45 -19.80
C LYS A 346 20.92 -12.75 -19.61
N LYS A 347 21.23 -13.54 -18.56
CA LYS A 347 20.47 -14.74 -18.20
C LYS A 347 19.01 -14.42 -17.83
N TYR A 348 18.75 -13.32 -17.11
CA TYR A 348 17.41 -12.96 -16.64
C TYR A 348 16.58 -12.23 -17.70
N TYR A 349 17.19 -11.36 -18.51
CA TYR A 349 16.50 -10.48 -19.46
C TYR A 349 16.77 -10.78 -20.92
N GLY A 350 17.59 -11.80 -21.23
CA GLY A 350 17.89 -12.21 -22.61
C GLY A 350 18.81 -11.26 -23.39
N THR A 351 19.16 -10.09 -22.83
CA THR A 351 19.93 -9.03 -23.47
C THR A 351 20.98 -8.45 -22.51
N SER A 352 21.98 -7.74 -23.01
CA SER A 352 22.97 -7.09 -22.15
C SER A 352 22.37 -5.86 -21.44
N PRO A 353 22.93 -5.44 -20.29
CA PRO A 353 22.49 -4.23 -19.60
C PRO A 353 22.52 -2.97 -20.49
N SER A 354 23.54 -2.87 -21.33
CA SER A 354 23.70 -1.75 -22.27
C SER A 354 22.61 -1.71 -23.34
N GLU A 355 22.30 -2.88 -23.94
CA GLU A 355 21.23 -3.01 -24.93
C GLU A 355 19.85 -2.81 -24.29
N TYR A 356 19.66 -3.31 -23.06
CA TYR A 356 18.43 -3.11 -22.30
C TYR A 356 18.16 -1.61 -22.07
N ARG A 357 19.18 -0.85 -21.60
CA ARG A 357 19.07 0.60 -21.43
C ARG A 357 18.68 1.31 -22.73
N LYS A 358 19.31 0.96 -23.84
CA LYS A 358 18.99 1.61 -25.15
C LYS A 358 17.55 1.39 -25.59
N ARG A 359 16.90 0.28 -25.24
CA ARG A 359 15.49 0.02 -25.59
C ARG A 359 14.50 0.91 -24.87
N PHE A 360 14.86 1.44 -23.71
CA PHE A 360 13.94 2.23 -22.86
C PHE A 360 14.27 3.72 -22.83
N LYS A 361 15.47 4.10 -23.31
CA LYS A 361 15.90 5.51 -23.36
C LYS A 361 16.10 6.04 -24.78
N GLY A 362 15.92 5.20 -25.79
CA GLY A 362 15.86 5.60 -27.22
C GLY A 362 14.41 5.73 -27.59
#